data_f487934d0247422380ddfb889a3837f1
#
_entry.id   f487934d0247422380ddfb889a3837f1
#
_cell.length_a   1.000
_cell.length_b   1.000
_cell.length_c   1.000
_cell.angle_alpha   90.00
_cell.angle_beta   90.00
_cell.angle_gamma   90.00
#
_symmetry.space_group_name_H-M   'P 1'
#
loop_
_entity.id
_entity.type
_entity.pdbx_description
1 polymer ?
#
loop_
_entity_poly.entity_id
_entity_poly.type
_entity_poly.pdbx_seq_one_letter_code
_entity_poly.pdbx_strand_id
1 'polypeptide(L)'
;YNVIGYIHNNKRKTVVLGAHYDHLGMGGENSLYKGPAAIHNGADDNGSGTTLLLEAMRYYAKRQDTNYNYLVQFYSAEELGLIGSKYWTNHPTFPLRGIEYMINSDMVGRLRDNRLQLSGTGTAVEWNEILDTRVHGLDIKKDPAGVGPSDQTSFYYKDIPVLHLFTGTHNDYHKPTDDADKINYKGMAKLASLVYTITARSANYEGLSFQRTTSSEQKTTPNFSVTLGVIPDYLFGGPGLRIDGATEGRPGANAGLQAGDIILKIGDITIDDIYAYMTALGAFKKGDTTSLSYSRDGEVIES
;
A
#
# COMPACT_ATOMS: atom_id res chain seq x y z
N TYR A 1 -5.24 12.16 15.12
CA TYR A 1 -4.30 13.24 14.75
C TYR A 1 -3.19 12.64 13.88
N ASN A 2 -2.79 13.34 12.78
CA ASN A 2 -1.54 13.03 12.11
C ASN A 2 -0.37 13.63 12.88
N VAL A 3 0.79 12.97 12.83
CA VAL A 3 2.05 13.48 13.38
C VAL A 3 2.95 13.85 12.20
N ILE A 4 3.49 15.08 12.21
CA ILE A 4 4.23 15.62 11.07
C ILE A 4 5.57 16.17 11.56
N GLY A 5 6.64 15.72 10.91
CA GLY A 5 8.00 16.23 11.10
C GLY A 5 8.52 16.88 9.81
N TYR A 6 9.27 17.97 9.94
CA TYR A 6 9.86 18.66 8.79
C TYR A 6 11.37 18.83 8.98
N ILE A 7 12.13 18.32 8.03
CA ILE A 7 13.59 18.49 7.97
C ILE A 7 13.89 19.54 6.90
N HIS A 8 14.27 20.72 7.34
CA HIS A 8 14.56 21.86 6.50
C HIS A 8 16.04 21.90 6.10
N ASN A 9 16.34 21.53 4.87
CA ASN A 9 17.69 21.51 4.31
C ASN A 9 17.98 22.71 3.38
N ASN A 10 17.21 23.78 3.46
CA ASN A 10 17.30 24.95 2.58
C ASN A 10 17.20 24.59 1.09
N LYS A 11 16.35 23.63 0.74
CA LYS A 11 16.14 23.19 -0.64
C LYS A 11 14.82 23.76 -1.19
N ARG A 12 14.75 23.84 -2.51
CA ARG A 12 13.55 24.33 -3.21
C ARG A 12 12.41 23.31 -3.17
N LYS A 13 12.75 22.02 -3.18
CA LYS A 13 11.81 20.89 -3.30
C LYS A 13 11.73 20.09 -2.02
N THR A 14 10.57 19.52 -1.76
CA THR A 14 10.29 18.70 -0.59
C THR A 14 9.80 17.34 -1.02
N VAL A 15 10.35 16.28 -0.44
CA VAL A 15 9.87 14.90 -0.57
C VAL A 15 9.03 14.58 0.65
N VAL A 16 7.85 13.97 0.43
CA VAL A 16 7.03 13.42 1.51
C VAL A 16 7.38 11.95 1.73
N LEU A 17 7.64 11.58 2.98
CA LEU A 17 7.74 10.20 3.42
C LEU A 17 6.55 9.92 4.33
N GLY A 18 5.73 8.92 3.99
CA GLY A 18 4.48 8.62 4.68
C GLY A 18 4.38 7.18 5.15
N ALA A 19 3.73 6.99 6.29
CA ALA A 19 3.25 5.71 6.81
C ALA A 19 2.08 5.98 7.77
N HIS A 20 1.09 5.11 7.85
CA HIS A 20 0.12 5.20 8.93
C HIS A 20 0.69 4.61 10.22
N TYR A 21 0.15 5.04 11.36
CA TYR A 21 0.60 4.60 12.68
C TYR A 21 -0.55 4.11 13.57
N ASP A 22 -1.78 4.15 13.05
CA ASP A 22 -2.92 3.49 13.66
C ASP A 22 -2.95 2.01 13.30
N HIS A 23 -3.69 1.24 14.08
CA HIS A 23 -4.04 -0.14 13.80
C HIS A 23 -5.36 -0.50 14.51
N LEU A 24 -5.75 -1.77 14.51
CA LEU A 24 -7.09 -2.24 14.90
C LEU A 24 -7.36 -2.26 16.41
N GLY A 25 -6.41 -1.90 17.27
CA GLY A 25 -6.57 -1.86 18.73
C GLY A 25 -6.98 -3.22 19.31
N MET A 26 -8.19 -3.34 19.83
CA MET A 26 -8.74 -4.60 20.36
C MET A 26 -9.42 -5.48 19.27
N GLY A 27 -9.26 -5.14 18.01
CA GLY A 27 -9.94 -5.77 16.88
C GLY A 27 -11.17 -4.98 16.44
N GLY A 28 -12.13 -5.63 15.83
CA GLY A 28 -13.35 -5.00 15.30
C GLY A 28 -13.70 -5.55 13.93
N GLU A 29 -14.40 -4.74 13.12
CA GLU A 29 -14.90 -5.18 11.80
C GLU A 29 -13.80 -5.58 10.82
N ASN A 30 -12.64 -4.94 10.90
CA ASN A 30 -11.50 -5.20 10.01
C ASN A 30 -10.58 -6.32 10.53
N SER A 31 -10.82 -6.87 11.73
CA SER A 31 -10.04 -7.97 12.27
C SER A 31 -10.33 -9.28 11.54
N LEU A 32 -9.28 -10.00 11.19
CA LEU A 32 -9.32 -11.37 10.66
C LEU A 32 -9.18 -12.44 11.78
N TYR A 33 -9.11 -12.02 13.03
CA TYR A 33 -9.04 -12.90 14.19
C TYR A 33 -10.44 -13.29 14.67
N LYS A 34 -10.66 -14.59 14.90
CA LYS A 34 -11.95 -15.15 15.32
C LYS A 34 -12.05 -15.46 16.82
N GLY A 35 -10.97 -15.25 17.56
CA GLY A 35 -10.95 -15.45 19.00
C GLY A 35 -11.59 -14.30 19.79
N PRO A 36 -11.51 -14.36 21.13
CA PRO A 36 -11.93 -13.26 22.00
C PRO A 36 -11.20 -11.96 21.65
N ALA A 37 -11.81 -10.80 21.98
CA ALA A 37 -11.18 -9.51 21.80
C ALA A 37 -9.75 -9.51 22.37
N ALA A 38 -8.78 -9.15 21.54
CA ALA A 38 -7.36 -9.15 21.88
C ALA A 38 -6.66 -7.97 21.24
N ILE A 39 -5.55 -7.55 21.83
CA ILE A 39 -4.73 -6.47 21.26
C ILE A 39 -4.15 -6.94 19.91
N HIS A 40 -4.39 -6.17 18.86
CA HIS A 40 -3.75 -6.31 17.56
C HIS A 40 -2.49 -5.46 17.56
N ASN A 41 -1.33 -6.10 17.59
CA ASN A 41 -0.05 -5.41 17.79
C ASN A 41 0.39 -4.60 16.54
N GLY A 42 0.04 -5.06 15.33
CA GLY A 42 0.33 -4.32 14.10
C GLY A 42 1.81 -4.09 13.88
N ALA A 43 2.66 -5.11 14.15
CA ALA A 43 4.11 -4.93 14.04
C ALA A 43 4.57 -4.71 12.62
N ASP A 44 3.97 -5.43 11.64
CA ASP A 44 4.18 -5.15 10.23
C ASP A 44 3.20 -4.10 9.71
N ASP A 45 1.95 -4.19 10.08
CA ASP A 45 0.86 -3.31 9.69
C ASP A 45 0.43 -2.35 10.83
N ASN A 46 1.00 -1.10 11.02
CA ASN A 46 2.11 -0.61 10.20
C ASN A 46 3.25 -0.07 11.07
N GLY A 47 3.61 -0.83 12.12
CA GLY A 47 4.79 -0.56 12.94
C GLY A 47 6.08 -0.56 12.12
N SER A 48 6.15 -1.41 11.08
CA SER A 48 7.30 -1.51 10.18
C SER A 48 7.50 -0.24 9.35
N GLY A 49 6.43 0.27 8.72
CA GLY A 49 6.48 1.53 7.96
C GLY A 49 6.84 2.71 8.85
N THR A 50 6.20 2.81 10.02
CA THR A 50 6.52 3.83 11.04
C THR A 50 7.99 3.79 11.44
N THR A 51 8.55 2.60 11.69
CA THR A 51 9.97 2.42 12.03
C THR A 51 10.89 2.84 10.89
N LEU A 52 10.57 2.47 9.65
CA LEU A 52 11.35 2.87 8.48
C LEU A 52 11.39 4.40 8.33
N LEU A 53 10.26 5.07 8.56
CA LEU A 53 10.21 6.54 8.53
C LEU A 53 11.06 7.18 9.64
N LEU A 54 11.04 6.65 10.85
CA LEU A 54 11.89 7.15 11.96
C LEU A 54 13.38 7.01 11.62
N GLU A 55 13.80 5.90 11.02
CA GLU A 55 15.18 5.72 10.56
C GLU A 55 15.52 6.67 9.40
N ALA A 56 14.61 6.88 8.46
CA ALA A 56 14.79 7.86 7.40
C ALA A 56 14.96 9.29 7.97
N MET A 57 14.13 9.67 8.97
CA MET A 57 14.28 10.95 9.66
C MET A 57 15.67 11.09 10.28
N ARG A 58 16.14 10.07 11.01
CA ARG A 58 17.47 10.07 11.62
C ARG A 58 18.59 10.20 10.60
N TYR A 59 18.45 9.51 9.48
CA TYR A 59 19.42 9.57 8.38
C TYR A 59 19.48 10.97 7.77
N TYR A 60 18.34 11.52 7.33
CA TYR A 60 18.31 12.81 6.64
C TYR A 60 18.61 13.99 7.58
N ALA A 61 18.23 13.92 8.85
CA ALA A 61 18.55 14.97 9.82
C ALA A 61 20.05 15.08 10.12
N LYS A 62 20.81 14.00 9.95
CA LYS A 62 22.27 13.99 10.15
C LYS A 62 23.06 14.39 8.91
N ARG A 63 22.46 14.32 7.73
CA ARG A 63 23.13 14.68 6.47
C ARG A 63 22.93 16.16 6.17
N GLN A 64 24.03 16.81 5.74
CA GLN A 64 23.99 18.22 5.32
C GLN A 64 23.95 18.37 3.79
N ASP A 65 24.15 17.29 3.05
CA ASP A 65 24.28 17.24 1.59
C ASP A 65 23.05 16.68 0.88
N THR A 66 21.89 16.66 1.55
CA THR A 66 20.63 16.18 0.97
C THR A 66 20.10 17.15 -0.09
N ASN A 67 19.47 16.62 -1.14
CA ASN A 67 18.97 17.40 -2.26
C ASN A 67 17.56 17.95 -2.05
N TYR A 68 16.86 17.50 -0.99
CA TYR A 68 15.49 17.85 -0.66
C TYR A 68 15.34 18.32 0.78
N ASN A 69 14.28 19.05 1.05
CA ASN A 69 13.66 19.03 2.37
C ASN A 69 12.83 17.75 2.50
N TYR A 70 12.58 17.28 3.70
CA TYR A 70 11.76 16.10 3.94
C TYR A 70 10.60 16.43 4.86
N LEU A 71 9.39 16.11 4.41
CA LEU A 71 8.15 16.20 5.17
C LEU A 71 7.76 14.77 5.55
N VAL A 72 7.97 14.38 6.80
CA VAL A 72 7.68 13.03 7.28
C VAL A 72 6.34 13.03 7.96
N GLN A 73 5.44 12.17 7.53
CA GLN A 73 4.05 12.15 7.97
C GLN A 73 3.65 10.76 8.43
N PHE A 74 3.16 10.70 9.67
CA PHE A 74 2.53 9.53 10.24
C PHE A 74 1.03 9.78 10.29
N TYR A 75 0.27 8.98 9.51
CA TYR A 75 -1.16 9.16 9.37
C TYR A 75 -1.92 8.36 10.41
N SER A 76 -3.07 8.89 10.85
CA SER A 76 -4.01 8.18 11.68
C SER A 76 -5.26 7.79 10.89
N ALA A 77 -5.95 6.75 11.33
CA ALA A 77 -7.20 6.27 10.75
C ALA A 77 -7.08 5.90 9.26
N GLU A 78 -5.96 5.30 8.88
CA GLU A 78 -5.77 4.65 7.60
C GLU A 78 -6.71 3.46 7.49
N GLU A 79 -6.75 2.62 8.51
CA GLU A 79 -7.58 1.42 8.68
C GLU A 79 -9.11 1.69 8.57
N LEU A 80 -9.50 2.95 8.69
CA LEU A 80 -10.86 3.43 8.52
C LEU A 80 -11.11 4.07 7.14
N GLY A 81 -10.18 3.90 6.20
CA GLY A 81 -10.29 4.35 4.81
C GLY A 81 -9.50 5.62 4.51
N LEU A 82 -8.22 5.67 4.86
CA LEU A 82 -7.26 6.73 4.52
C LEU A 82 -7.64 8.11 5.09
N ILE A 83 -8.32 8.17 6.24
CA ILE A 83 -8.89 9.42 6.74
C ILE A 83 -7.80 10.46 7.00
N GLY A 84 -6.66 10.03 7.60
CA GLY A 84 -5.57 10.92 7.95
C GLY A 84 -4.93 11.59 6.75
N SER A 85 -4.52 10.81 5.76
CA SER A 85 -3.89 11.35 4.54
C SER A 85 -4.87 12.16 3.68
N LYS A 86 -6.13 11.71 3.55
CA LYS A 86 -7.20 12.48 2.88
C LYS A 86 -7.45 13.82 3.55
N TYR A 87 -7.50 13.83 4.89
CA TYR A 87 -7.67 15.08 5.62
C TYR A 87 -6.51 16.04 5.35
N TRP A 88 -5.26 15.53 5.49
CA TRP A 88 -4.10 16.39 5.30
C TRP A 88 -3.98 16.93 3.88
N THR A 89 -4.20 16.09 2.85
CA THR A 89 -4.12 16.54 1.45
C THR A 89 -5.23 17.53 1.07
N ASN A 90 -6.35 17.57 1.80
CA ASN A 90 -7.42 18.54 1.63
C ASN A 90 -7.21 19.82 2.49
N HIS A 91 -6.47 19.70 3.61
CA HIS A 91 -6.16 20.81 4.54
C HIS A 91 -4.65 20.84 4.82
N PRO A 92 -3.82 21.05 3.79
CA PRO A 92 -2.37 20.89 3.92
C PRO A 92 -1.76 21.98 4.80
N THR A 93 -0.91 21.56 5.74
CA THR A 93 -0.09 22.46 6.57
C THR A 93 1.21 22.87 5.88
N PHE A 94 1.47 22.33 4.68
CA PHE A 94 2.59 22.64 3.80
C PHE A 94 2.07 22.78 2.37
N PRO A 95 2.54 23.77 1.57
CA PRO A 95 2.04 23.99 0.20
C PRO A 95 2.25 22.78 -0.70
N LEU A 96 1.17 22.17 -1.23
CA LEU A 96 1.26 20.98 -2.10
C LEU A 96 2.14 21.21 -3.33
N ARG A 97 2.15 22.44 -3.90
CA ARG A 97 3.03 22.80 -5.04
C ARG A 97 4.53 22.72 -4.75
N GLY A 98 4.93 22.65 -3.47
CA GLY A 98 6.32 22.47 -3.05
C GLY A 98 6.73 21.02 -2.86
N ILE A 99 5.79 20.07 -3.04
CA ILE A 99 6.02 18.66 -2.93
C ILE A 99 6.44 18.12 -4.29
N GLU A 100 7.58 17.46 -4.34
CA GLU A 100 8.10 16.83 -5.55
C GLU A 100 7.47 15.47 -5.81
N TYR A 101 7.40 14.65 -4.78
CA TYR A 101 6.73 13.34 -4.78
C TYR A 101 6.55 12.84 -3.34
N MET A 102 5.78 11.76 -3.22
CA MET A 102 5.55 11.06 -1.94
C MET A 102 5.95 9.60 -2.05
N ILE A 103 6.65 9.09 -1.03
CA ILE A 103 6.92 7.67 -0.83
C ILE A 103 6.12 7.19 0.37
N ASN A 104 5.23 6.23 0.16
CA ASN A 104 4.47 5.56 1.22
C ASN A 104 5.14 4.24 1.59
N SER A 105 5.20 3.95 2.88
CA SER A 105 5.73 2.69 3.42
C SER A 105 4.66 2.02 4.26
N ASP A 106 4.16 0.89 3.78
CA ASP A 106 3.11 0.16 4.43
C ASP A 106 3.41 -1.34 4.35
N MET A 107 3.40 -2.02 5.51
CA MET A 107 3.78 -3.43 5.64
C MET A 107 5.12 -3.74 4.96
N VAL A 108 6.19 -3.12 5.44
CA VAL A 108 7.56 -3.22 4.89
C VAL A 108 8.48 -4.13 5.73
N GLY A 109 7.93 -4.81 6.73
CA GLY A 109 8.68 -5.64 7.68
C GLY A 109 8.74 -7.13 7.37
N ARG A 110 8.02 -7.63 6.38
CA ARG A 110 7.95 -9.07 6.08
C ARG A 110 8.55 -9.43 4.72
N LEU A 111 9.64 -8.76 4.32
CA LEU A 111 10.35 -9.06 3.08
C LEU A 111 10.74 -10.54 3.01
N ARG A 112 10.17 -11.28 2.04
CA ARG A 112 10.40 -12.70 1.76
C ARG A 112 11.05 -12.84 0.39
N ASP A 113 12.04 -13.69 0.24
CA ASP A 113 12.76 -13.95 -1.02
C ASP A 113 13.26 -12.67 -1.72
N ASN A 114 13.49 -11.59 -0.96
CA ASN A 114 13.82 -10.24 -1.44
C ASN A 114 12.75 -9.62 -2.37
N ARG A 115 11.52 -10.12 -2.38
CA ARG A 115 10.43 -9.61 -3.22
C ARG A 115 9.80 -8.37 -2.60
N LEU A 116 9.72 -7.32 -3.39
CA LEU A 116 9.08 -6.06 -3.05
C LEU A 116 8.09 -5.70 -4.14
N GLN A 117 6.85 -5.37 -3.78
CA GLN A 117 5.95 -4.65 -4.66
C GLN A 117 6.23 -3.16 -4.52
N LEU A 118 6.42 -2.49 -5.66
CA LEU A 118 6.60 -1.05 -5.75
C LEU A 118 5.54 -0.48 -6.70
N SER A 119 4.44 0.03 -6.11
CA SER A 119 3.33 0.64 -6.87
C SER A 119 3.56 2.12 -7.09
N GLY A 120 2.83 2.72 -8.03
CA GLY A 120 2.97 4.12 -8.42
C GLY A 120 4.06 4.40 -9.45
N THR A 121 4.68 3.36 -9.98
CA THR A 121 5.83 3.51 -10.92
C THR A 121 5.46 4.13 -12.27
N GLY A 122 4.16 4.26 -12.58
CA GLY A 122 3.64 4.98 -13.75
C GLY A 122 3.26 6.43 -13.46
N THR A 123 3.39 6.90 -12.22
CA THR A 123 2.91 8.25 -11.82
C THR A 123 3.86 9.38 -12.19
N ALA A 124 5.06 9.08 -12.65
CA ALA A 124 5.97 10.04 -13.29
C ALA A 124 6.79 9.36 -14.38
N VAL A 125 7.14 10.13 -15.41
CA VAL A 125 7.93 9.64 -16.57
C VAL A 125 9.30 9.14 -16.12
N GLU A 126 9.92 9.88 -15.22
CA GLU A 126 11.30 9.69 -14.77
C GLU A 126 11.46 8.45 -13.89
N TRP A 127 10.37 7.90 -13.34
CA TRP A 127 10.42 6.67 -12.53
C TRP A 127 11.05 5.49 -13.28
N ASN A 128 10.89 5.41 -14.61
CA ASN A 128 11.48 4.34 -15.40
C ASN A 128 13.01 4.31 -15.33
N GLU A 129 13.66 5.47 -15.23
CA GLU A 129 15.11 5.60 -15.17
C GLU A 129 15.63 5.59 -13.71
N ILE A 130 14.86 6.19 -12.77
CA ILE A 130 15.22 6.24 -11.36
C ILE A 130 15.16 4.84 -10.72
N LEU A 131 14.13 4.06 -11.09
CA LEU A 131 13.82 2.76 -10.49
C LEU A 131 14.46 1.61 -11.30
N ASP A 132 15.76 1.42 -11.13
CA ASP A 132 16.42 0.20 -11.59
C ASP A 132 15.94 -1.01 -10.77
N THR A 133 15.61 -2.12 -11.45
CA THR A 133 15.11 -3.35 -10.82
C THR A 133 16.16 -4.11 -10.02
N ARG A 134 17.44 -3.74 -10.10
CA ARG A 134 18.58 -4.44 -9.46
C ARG A 134 19.22 -3.64 -8.34
N VAL A 135 18.40 -3.07 -7.46
CA VAL A 135 18.90 -2.29 -6.32
C VAL A 135 18.90 -3.13 -5.06
N HIS A 136 20.03 -3.18 -4.36
CA HIS A 136 20.20 -3.85 -3.06
C HIS A 136 19.85 -5.35 -3.03
N GLY A 137 19.88 -6.04 -4.18
CA GLY A 137 19.50 -7.46 -4.29
C GLY A 137 18.00 -7.70 -4.08
N LEU A 138 17.19 -6.69 -4.29
CA LEU A 138 15.73 -6.79 -4.27
C LEU A 138 15.21 -7.29 -5.63
N ASP A 139 14.18 -8.12 -5.59
CA ASP A 139 13.34 -8.47 -6.72
C ASP A 139 12.11 -7.56 -6.69
N ILE A 140 12.13 -6.49 -7.48
CA ILE A 140 11.12 -5.45 -7.45
C ILE A 140 10.06 -5.72 -8.53
N LYS A 141 8.85 -6.08 -8.08
CA LYS A 141 7.66 -6.09 -8.91
C LYS A 141 7.12 -4.67 -9.01
N LYS A 142 7.26 -4.05 -10.19
CA LYS A 142 6.73 -2.72 -10.47
C LYS A 142 5.25 -2.80 -10.82
N ASP A 143 4.46 -1.87 -10.24
CA ASP A 143 3.06 -1.65 -10.59
C ASP A 143 2.89 -0.17 -10.95
N PRO A 144 2.41 0.17 -12.17
CA PRO A 144 2.26 1.55 -12.58
C PRO A 144 1.18 2.32 -11.82
N ALA A 145 0.21 1.65 -11.20
CA ALA A 145 -0.96 2.28 -10.60
C ALA A 145 -0.62 3.24 -9.47
N GLY A 146 -1.12 4.47 -9.57
CA GLY A 146 -1.01 5.49 -8.52
C GLY A 146 -2.09 5.35 -7.44
N VAL A 147 -3.24 4.77 -7.80
CA VAL A 147 -4.31 4.43 -6.85
C VAL A 147 -4.01 3.07 -6.25
N GLY A 148 -4.22 2.93 -4.94
CA GLY A 148 -4.02 1.69 -4.23
C GLY A 148 -4.65 1.74 -2.83
N PRO A 149 -4.53 0.67 -2.05
CA PRO A 149 -5.23 0.54 -0.77
C PRO A 149 -4.55 1.27 0.40
N SER A 150 -3.61 2.20 0.16
CA SER A 150 -2.92 2.93 1.22
C SER A 150 -2.75 4.43 0.91
N ASP A 151 -2.11 5.17 1.80
CA ASP A 151 -2.08 6.64 1.89
C ASP A 151 -1.51 7.37 0.66
N GLN A 152 -0.67 6.73 -0.17
CA GLN A 152 -0.18 7.30 -1.43
C GLN A 152 -1.31 7.75 -2.35
N THR A 153 -2.45 7.07 -2.29
CA THR A 153 -3.65 7.38 -3.10
C THR A 153 -4.14 8.81 -2.88
N SER A 154 -4.07 9.29 -1.64
CA SER A 154 -4.48 10.65 -1.29
C SER A 154 -3.63 11.73 -1.97
N PHE A 155 -2.33 11.47 -2.14
CA PHE A 155 -1.39 12.36 -2.83
C PHE A 155 -1.53 12.26 -4.35
N TYR A 156 -1.70 11.06 -4.86
CA TYR A 156 -1.92 10.84 -6.28
C TYR A 156 -3.13 11.62 -6.80
N TYR A 157 -4.23 11.70 -6.04
CA TYR A 157 -5.40 12.51 -6.40
C TYR A 157 -5.15 14.03 -6.37
N LYS A 158 -3.99 14.47 -5.86
CA LYS A 158 -3.52 15.87 -5.91
C LYS A 158 -2.47 16.11 -6.99
N ASP A 159 -2.37 15.21 -7.98
CA ASP A 159 -1.42 15.27 -9.07
C ASP A 159 0.06 15.30 -8.60
N ILE A 160 0.34 14.62 -7.49
CA ILE A 160 1.68 14.43 -6.94
C ILE A 160 2.16 13.02 -7.32
N PRO A 161 3.36 12.87 -7.92
CA PRO A 161 3.95 11.55 -8.15
C PRO A 161 4.08 10.76 -6.86
N VAL A 162 3.77 9.47 -6.89
CA VAL A 162 3.80 8.62 -5.69
C VAL A 162 4.53 7.32 -5.95
N LEU A 163 5.10 6.77 -4.87
CA LEU A 163 5.55 5.39 -4.79
C LEU A 163 4.99 4.76 -3.51
N HIS A 164 4.67 3.48 -3.58
CA HIS A 164 4.23 2.71 -2.42
C HIS A 164 5.05 1.43 -2.31
N LEU A 165 5.74 1.27 -1.18
CA LEU A 165 6.52 0.09 -0.83
C LEU A 165 5.65 -0.86 -0.01
N PHE A 166 5.60 -2.13 -0.45
CA PHE A 166 4.81 -3.18 0.20
C PHE A 166 5.50 -4.54 0.06
N THR A 167 5.63 -5.30 1.16
CA THR A 167 6.28 -6.63 1.15
C THR A 167 5.32 -7.81 1.03
N GLY A 168 4.04 -7.51 0.81
CA GLY A 168 2.98 -8.51 0.67
C GLY A 168 2.26 -8.82 1.98
N THR A 169 1.04 -9.35 1.87
CA THR A 169 0.27 -9.85 2.99
C THR A 169 0.89 -11.11 3.58
N HIS A 170 0.49 -11.47 4.78
CA HIS A 170 0.93 -12.67 5.49
C HIS A 170 -0.17 -13.21 6.41
N ASN A 171 0.02 -14.42 6.94
CA ASN A 171 -0.99 -15.10 7.75
C ASN A 171 -1.35 -14.36 9.05
N ASP A 172 -0.52 -13.43 9.51
CA ASP A 172 -0.75 -12.63 10.72
C ASP A 172 -1.46 -11.30 10.44
N TYR A 173 -1.68 -10.94 9.15
CA TYR A 173 -2.33 -9.70 8.74
C TYR A 173 -3.68 -9.52 9.44
N HIS A 174 -3.91 -8.35 10.03
CA HIS A 174 -5.10 -7.99 10.81
C HIS A 174 -5.42 -8.99 11.95
N LYS A 175 -4.38 -9.55 12.58
CA LYS A 175 -4.51 -10.46 13.73
C LYS A 175 -3.61 -10.05 14.88
N PRO A 176 -3.96 -10.47 16.13
CA PRO A 176 -3.11 -10.23 17.31
C PRO A 176 -1.70 -10.82 17.19
N THR A 177 -1.49 -11.74 16.26
CA THR A 177 -0.21 -12.44 16.05
C THR A 177 0.76 -11.69 15.13
N ASP A 178 0.44 -10.49 14.68
CA ASP A 178 1.40 -9.64 13.95
C ASP A 178 2.38 -8.98 14.93
N ASP A 179 3.39 -9.75 15.33
CA ASP A 179 4.33 -9.46 16.41
C ASP A 179 5.71 -9.05 15.89
N ALA A 180 6.43 -8.28 16.71
CA ALA A 180 7.73 -7.71 16.36
C ALA A 180 8.84 -8.74 16.17
N ASP A 181 8.74 -9.92 16.80
CA ASP A 181 9.71 -11.02 16.64
C ASP A 181 9.68 -11.66 15.25
N LYS A 182 8.62 -11.41 14.50
CA LYS A 182 8.43 -11.90 13.12
C LYS A 182 8.97 -10.93 12.06
N ILE A 183 9.41 -9.75 12.44
CA ILE A 183 9.90 -8.72 11.52
C ILE A 183 11.27 -9.06 10.96
N ASN A 184 11.41 -8.97 9.63
CA ASN A 184 12.68 -9.08 8.94
C ASN A 184 13.44 -7.74 8.93
N TYR A 185 14.10 -7.42 10.05
CA TYR A 185 14.85 -6.17 10.20
C TYR A 185 15.97 -6.00 9.15
N LYS A 186 16.58 -7.11 8.70
CA LYS A 186 17.59 -7.07 7.62
C LYS A 186 16.95 -6.69 6.28
N GLY A 187 15.73 -7.18 6.03
CA GLY A 187 14.92 -6.79 4.89
C GLY A 187 14.57 -5.30 4.93
N MET A 188 14.10 -4.81 6.07
CA MET A 188 13.79 -3.39 6.27
C MET A 188 14.99 -2.48 6.00
N ALA A 189 16.20 -2.88 6.42
CA ALA A 189 17.42 -2.12 6.11
C ALA A 189 17.70 -2.01 4.60
N LYS A 190 17.36 -3.04 3.79
CA LYS A 190 17.44 -2.97 2.33
C LYS A 190 16.41 -1.98 1.77
N LEU A 191 15.19 -1.97 2.32
CA LEU A 191 14.14 -1.03 1.89
C LEU A 191 14.48 0.42 2.26
N ALA A 192 15.04 0.66 3.44
CA ALA A 192 15.59 1.96 3.80
C ALA A 192 16.66 2.42 2.79
N SER A 193 17.57 1.51 2.42
CA SER A 193 18.61 1.80 1.40
C SER A 193 17.99 2.07 0.03
N LEU A 194 16.88 1.42 -0.32
CA LEU A 194 16.13 1.71 -1.55
C LEU A 194 15.55 3.12 -1.52
N VAL A 195 14.90 3.52 -0.43
CA VAL A 195 14.35 4.89 -0.26
C VAL A 195 15.47 5.93 -0.42
N TYR A 196 16.64 5.71 0.19
CA TYR A 196 17.79 6.61 0.04
C TYR A 196 18.30 6.66 -1.41
N THR A 197 18.31 5.53 -2.09
CA THR A 197 18.71 5.46 -3.50
C THR A 197 17.75 6.21 -4.41
N ILE A 198 16.43 6.05 -4.19
CA ILE A 198 15.39 6.76 -4.94
C ILE A 198 15.57 8.27 -4.77
N THR A 199 15.71 8.75 -3.54
CA THR A 199 15.86 10.19 -3.27
C THR A 199 17.16 10.76 -3.81
N ALA A 200 18.25 9.98 -3.82
CA ALA A 200 19.52 10.40 -4.40
C ALA A 200 19.47 10.47 -5.94
N ARG A 201 18.86 9.47 -6.58
CA ARG A 201 18.75 9.42 -8.05
C ARG A 201 17.76 10.45 -8.59
N SER A 202 16.62 10.64 -7.94
CA SER A 202 15.62 11.63 -8.35
C SER A 202 16.15 13.06 -8.32
N ALA A 203 17.15 13.32 -7.50
CA ALA A 203 17.80 14.62 -7.42
C ALA A 203 18.61 15.02 -8.69
N ASN A 204 18.88 14.07 -9.58
CA ASN A 204 19.54 14.35 -10.87
C ASN A 204 18.56 14.93 -11.91
N TYR A 205 17.28 15.00 -11.59
CA TYR A 205 16.24 15.56 -12.47
C TYR A 205 15.81 16.94 -11.99
N GLU A 206 15.51 17.83 -12.92
CA GLU A 206 15.03 19.18 -12.60
C GLU A 206 13.63 19.14 -11.93
N GLY A 207 12.81 18.12 -12.24
CA GLY A 207 11.52 17.83 -11.67
C GLY A 207 10.98 16.49 -12.13
N LEU A 208 9.99 15.97 -11.42
CA LEU A 208 9.25 14.79 -11.86
C LEU A 208 7.97 15.22 -12.57
N SER A 209 7.78 14.66 -13.77
CA SER A 209 6.61 14.96 -14.63
C SER A 209 5.46 14.02 -14.28
N PHE A 210 4.50 14.52 -13.49
CA PHE A 210 3.33 13.73 -13.08
C PHE A 210 2.58 13.16 -14.29
N GLN A 211 2.21 11.88 -14.18
CA GLN A 211 1.35 11.20 -15.14
C GLN A 211 0.18 10.54 -14.44
N ARG A 212 -1.00 10.65 -15.05
CA ARG A 212 -2.14 9.82 -14.64
C ARG A 212 -1.99 8.42 -15.20
N THR A 213 -2.24 7.43 -14.35
CA THR A 213 -2.20 6.02 -14.72
C THR A 213 -3.59 5.55 -15.18
N THR A 214 -3.65 4.58 -16.09
CA THR A 214 -4.89 4.11 -16.73
C THR A 214 -5.90 3.51 -15.74
N SER A 215 -5.44 2.96 -14.62
CA SER A 215 -6.30 2.47 -13.54
C SER A 215 -7.02 3.60 -12.77
N SER A 216 -6.69 4.87 -13.05
CA SER A 216 -7.18 6.05 -12.34
C SER A 216 -8.28 6.83 -13.06
N GLU A 217 -8.87 6.31 -14.15
CA GLU A 217 -10.04 6.95 -14.78
C GLU A 217 -11.27 6.99 -13.86
N GLN A 218 -11.24 6.24 -12.76
CA GLN A 218 -12.20 6.39 -11.69
C GLN A 218 -11.74 7.49 -10.72
N LYS A 219 -12.28 8.69 -10.89
CA LYS A 219 -12.04 9.88 -10.06
C LYS A 219 -12.49 9.77 -8.59
N THR A 220 -12.95 8.61 -8.17
CA THR A 220 -13.42 8.33 -6.81
C THR A 220 -12.86 6.99 -6.37
N THR A 221 -12.29 6.91 -5.17
CA THR A 221 -12.09 5.63 -4.50
C THR A 221 -13.43 4.91 -4.52
N PRO A 222 -13.55 3.67 -5.06
CA PRO A 222 -14.81 2.97 -5.05
C PRO A 222 -15.30 2.90 -3.60
N ASN A 223 -16.43 3.51 -3.32
CA ASN A 223 -17.03 3.46 -2.00
C ASN A 223 -17.88 2.18 -1.97
N PHE A 224 -17.21 1.04 -1.79
CA PHE A 224 -17.94 -0.23 -1.66
C PHE A 224 -18.39 -0.41 -0.21
N SER A 225 -19.66 -0.70 -0.05
CA SER A 225 -20.29 -0.99 1.23
C SER A 225 -20.33 -2.50 1.55
N VAL A 226 -19.71 -3.31 0.69
CA VAL A 226 -19.68 -4.77 0.77
C VAL A 226 -18.27 -5.31 0.54
N THR A 227 -18.00 -6.51 1.04
CA THR A 227 -16.72 -7.21 0.84
C THR A 227 -16.95 -8.70 0.74
N LEU A 228 -16.16 -9.40 -0.07
CA LEU A 228 -16.06 -10.85 -0.03
C LEU A 228 -15.31 -11.36 1.21
N GLY A 229 -14.52 -10.51 1.87
CA GLY A 229 -13.68 -10.90 2.99
C GLY A 229 -12.53 -11.79 2.57
N VAL A 230 -11.93 -11.52 1.42
CA VAL A 230 -10.71 -12.19 0.94
C VAL A 230 -9.48 -11.36 1.26
N ILE A 231 -8.34 -12.02 1.35
CA ILE A 231 -7.02 -11.42 1.52
C ILE A 231 -6.32 -11.48 0.16
N PRO A 232 -6.20 -10.37 -0.57
CA PRO A 232 -5.56 -10.35 -1.88
C PRO A 232 -4.07 -10.67 -1.82
N ASP A 233 -3.57 -11.45 -2.79
CA ASP A 233 -2.15 -11.56 -3.05
C ASP A 233 -1.72 -10.46 -4.03
N TYR A 234 -1.21 -9.38 -3.51
CA TYR A 234 -0.74 -8.24 -4.31
C TYR A 234 0.54 -8.54 -5.12
N LEU A 235 1.25 -9.62 -4.80
CA LEU A 235 2.46 -10.02 -5.53
C LEU A 235 2.15 -10.94 -6.72
N PHE A 236 0.90 -11.38 -6.88
CA PHE A 236 0.48 -12.17 -8.03
C PHE A 236 0.50 -11.33 -9.30
N GLY A 237 1.11 -11.85 -10.37
CA GLY A 237 1.27 -11.14 -11.65
C GLY A 237 0.50 -11.75 -12.82
N GLY A 238 -0.33 -12.77 -12.55
CA GLY A 238 -1.19 -13.39 -13.55
C GLY A 238 -2.55 -12.71 -13.68
N PRO A 239 -3.38 -13.11 -14.65
CA PRO A 239 -4.74 -12.61 -14.76
C PRO A 239 -5.61 -13.09 -13.60
N GLY A 240 -6.54 -12.24 -13.15
CA GLY A 240 -7.40 -12.51 -12.01
C GLY A 240 -6.86 -11.94 -10.70
N LEU A 241 -7.61 -12.16 -9.62
CA LEU A 241 -7.17 -11.82 -8.26
C LEU A 241 -6.85 -13.09 -7.49
N ARG A 242 -5.56 -13.43 -7.35
CA ARG A 242 -5.15 -14.50 -6.43
C ARG A 242 -5.35 -14.03 -5.00
N ILE A 243 -5.77 -14.94 -4.13
CA ILE A 243 -5.98 -14.64 -2.72
C ILE A 243 -5.06 -15.47 -1.83
N ASP A 244 -4.56 -14.85 -0.75
CA ASP A 244 -3.80 -15.50 0.32
C ASP A 244 -4.73 -16.15 1.37
N GLY A 245 -6.05 -15.90 1.27
CA GLY A 245 -7.05 -16.50 2.14
C GLY A 245 -8.43 -15.87 2.01
N ALA A 246 -9.40 -16.48 2.66
CA ALA A 246 -10.74 -15.95 2.82
C ALA A 246 -11.14 -15.99 4.30
N THR A 247 -11.75 -14.90 4.77
CA THR A 247 -12.19 -14.76 6.16
C THR A 247 -13.43 -15.62 6.42
N GLU A 248 -13.34 -16.51 7.38
CA GLU A 248 -14.44 -17.38 7.77
C GLU A 248 -15.71 -16.57 8.12
N GLY A 249 -16.86 -17.07 7.66
CA GLY A 249 -18.17 -16.41 7.85
C GLY A 249 -18.40 -15.19 6.95
N ARG A 250 -17.45 -14.82 6.09
CA ARG A 250 -17.62 -13.81 5.03
C ARG A 250 -18.05 -14.48 3.72
N PRO A 251 -18.63 -13.71 2.79
CA PRO A 251 -19.17 -14.28 1.54
C PRO A 251 -18.18 -15.15 0.76
N GLY A 252 -16.92 -14.74 0.65
CA GLY A 252 -15.90 -15.52 -0.07
C GLY A 252 -15.64 -16.88 0.55
N ALA A 253 -15.49 -16.95 1.88
CA ALA A 253 -15.31 -18.23 2.58
C ALA A 253 -16.58 -19.11 2.48
N ASN A 254 -17.78 -18.49 2.54
CA ASN A 254 -19.06 -19.21 2.39
C ASN A 254 -19.23 -19.75 0.96
N ALA A 255 -18.66 -19.08 -0.05
CA ALA A 255 -18.60 -19.55 -1.43
C ALA A 255 -17.48 -20.59 -1.67
N GLY A 256 -16.74 -20.98 -0.62
CA GLY A 256 -15.70 -22.02 -0.68
C GLY A 256 -14.32 -21.55 -1.12
N LEU A 257 -14.07 -20.23 -1.19
CA LEU A 257 -12.75 -19.69 -1.50
C LEU A 257 -11.70 -20.09 -0.46
N GLN A 258 -10.49 -20.40 -0.93
CA GLN A 258 -9.34 -20.80 -0.13
C GLN A 258 -8.07 -20.07 -0.58
N ALA A 259 -7.03 -20.09 0.25
CA ALA A 259 -5.72 -19.56 -0.12
C ALA A 259 -5.20 -20.23 -1.40
N GLY A 260 -4.70 -19.40 -2.33
CA GLY A 260 -4.21 -19.82 -3.64
C GLY A 260 -5.24 -19.75 -4.77
N ASP A 261 -6.53 -19.62 -4.47
CA ASP A 261 -7.57 -19.42 -5.48
C ASP A 261 -7.35 -18.12 -6.25
N ILE A 262 -7.74 -18.10 -7.52
CA ILE A 262 -7.71 -16.92 -8.38
C ILE A 262 -9.14 -16.55 -8.76
N ILE A 263 -9.65 -15.45 -8.24
CA ILE A 263 -10.99 -14.94 -8.60
C ILE A 263 -10.93 -14.40 -10.02
N LEU A 264 -11.85 -14.88 -10.87
CA LEU A 264 -11.93 -14.56 -12.30
C LEU A 264 -13.15 -13.70 -12.63
N LYS A 265 -14.28 -13.90 -11.91
CA LYS A 265 -15.52 -13.12 -12.10
C LYS A 265 -16.29 -12.97 -10.81
N ILE A 266 -17.02 -11.85 -10.71
CA ILE A 266 -18.09 -11.63 -9.72
C ILE A 266 -19.34 -11.19 -10.48
N GLY A 267 -20.35 -12.05 -10.53
CA GLY A 267 -21.47 -11.88 -11.47
C GLY A 267 -20.97 -11.83 -12.91
N ASP A 268 -21.38 -10.81 -13.65
CA ASP A 268 -20.97 -10.59 -15.04
C ASP A 268 -19.64 -9.81 -15.16
N ILE A 269 -19.04 -9.37 -14.04
CA ILE A 269 -17.84 -8.52 -14.04
C ILE A 269 -16.61 -9.41 -14.03
N THR A 270 -15.78 -9.28 -15.06
CA THR A 270 -14.47 -9.96 -15.14
C THR A 270 -13.48 -9.28 -14.18
N ILE A 271 -12.71 -10.10 -13.48
CA ILE A 271 -11.67 -9.65 -12.55
C ILE A 271 -10.33 -9.95 -13.18
N ASP A 272 -9.69 -8.94 -13.74
CA ASP A 272 -8.36 -9.05 -14.33
C ASP A 272 -7.25 -8.74 -13.31
N ASP A 273 -7.58 -7.93 -12.30
CA ASP A 273 -6.66 -7.50 -11.25
C ASP A 273 -7.42 -7.05 -9.99
N ILE A 274 -6.68 -6.57 -8.98
CA ILE A 274 -7.25 -6.03 -7.73
C ILE A 274 -8.15 -4.82 -7.97
N TYR A 275 -7.89 -4.00 -8.98
CA TYR A 275 -8.67 -2.79 -9.27
C TYR A 275 -10.02 -3.14 -9.88
N ALA A 276 -10.03 -4.13 -10.78
CA ALA A 276 -11.28 -4.70 -11.31
C ALA A 276 -12.12 -5.31 -10.18
N TYR A 277 -11.48 -5.99 -9.22
CA TYR A 277 -12.14 -6.52 -8.03
C TYR A 277 -12.76 -5.41 -7.17
N MET A 278 -12.02 -4.35 -6.86
CA MET A 278 -12.54 -3.20 -6.10
C MET A 278 -13.72 -2.54 -6.82
N THR A 279 -13.62 -2.40 -8.15
CA THR A 279 -14.70 -1.87 -8.98
C THR A 279 -15.93 -2.76 -8.92
N ALA A 280 -15.76 -4.07 -9.03
CA ALA A 280 -16.85 -5.05 -8.94
C ALA A 280 -17.58 -4.96 -7.59
N LEU A 281 -16.85 -4.84 -6.47
CA LEU A 281 -17.48 -4.65 -5.16
C LEU A 281 -18.36 -3.41 -5.09
N GLY A 282 -17.99 -2.33 -5.80
CA GLY A 282 -18.78 -1.10 -5.89
C GLY A 282 -20.13 -1.26 -6.59
N ALA A 283 -20.33 -2.31 -7.38
CA ALA A 283 -21.58 -2.61 -8.07
C ALA A 283 -22.64 -3.31 -7.18
N PHE A 284 -22.24 -3.79 -6.00
CA PHE A 284 -23.10 -4.56 -5.10
C PHE A 284 -23.43 -3.80 -3.82
N LYS A 285 -24.55 -4.19 -3.20
CA LYS A 285 -25.03 -3.68 -1.90
C LYS A 285 -25.20 -4.83 -0.92
N LYS A 286 -25.23 -4.50 0.37
CA LYS A 286 -25.48 -5.47 1.43
C LYS A 286 -26.81 -6.20 1.21
N GLY A 287 -26.75 -7.52 1.10
CA GLY A 287 -27.89 -8.39 0.86
C GLY A 287 -28.03 -8.86 -0.59
N ASP A 288 -27.26 -8.33 -1.52
CA ASP A 288 -27.23 -8.84 -2.89
C ASP A 288 -26.63 -10.25 -2.92
N THR A 289 -27.14 -11.07 -3.86
CA THR A 289 -26.61 -12.40 -4.17
C THR A 289 -26.06 -12.38 -5.59
N THR A 290 -24.89 -12.95 -5.77
CA THR A 290 -24.22 -13.00 -7.09
C THR A 290 -23.44 -14.31 -7.22
N SER A 291 -23.12 -14.70 -8.46
CA SER A 291 -22.22 -15.82 -8.74
C SER A 291 -20.77 -15.41 -8.58
N LEU A 292 -19.91 -16.38 -8.28
CA LEU A 292 -18.46 -16.22 -8.21
C LEU A 292 -17.81 -17.29 -9.07
N SER A 293 -16.91 -16.87 -9.99
CA SER A 293 -16.08 -17.78 -10.77
C SER A 293 -14.61 -17.62 -10.34
N TYR A 294 -13.95 -18.71 -10.01
CA TYR A 294 -12.56 -18.72 -9.59
C TYR A 294 -11.81 -19.96 -10.08
N SER A 295 -10.50 -19.86 -10.20
CA SER A 295 -9.62 -20.98 -10.54
C SER A 295 -8.93 -21.53 -9.31
N ARG A 296 -8.94 -22.86 -9.16
CA ARG A 296 -8.18 -23.62 -8.17
C ARG A 296 -7.41 -24.71 -8.87
N ASP A 297 -6.10 -24.77 -8.70
CA ASP A 297 -5.20 -25.75 -9.34
C ASP A 297 -5.37 -25.85 -10.87
N GLY A 298 -5.79 -24.73 -11.50
CA GLY A 298 -6.01 -24.66 -12.94
C GLY A 298 -7.43 -25.03 -13.41
N GLU A 299 -8.29 -25.50 -12.52
CA GLU A 299 -9.72 -25.77 -12.81
C GLU A 299 -10.59 -24.57 -12.44
N VAL A 300 -11.56 -24.23 -13.30
CA VAL A 300 -12.51 -23.16 -13.06
C VAL A 300 -13.72 -23.70 -12.29
N ILE A 301 -14.03 -23.07 -11.18
CA ILE A 301 -15.15 -23.41 -10.30
C ILE A 301 -16.13 -22.25 -10.27
N GLU A 302 -17.41 -22.55 -10.32
CA GLU A 302 -18.49 -21.59 -10.15
C GLU A 302 -19.27 -21.86 -8.85
N SER A 303 -19.59 -20.82 -8.10
CA SER A 303 -20.26 -20.88 -6.81
C SER A 303 -21.33 -19.78 -6.65
#